data_ed79c161e991ed38b01f5df3f54bf035
#
_entry.id   ed79c161e991ed38b01f5df3f54bf035
#
_cell.length_a   1.000
_cell.length_b   1.000
_cell.length_c   1.000
_cell.angle_alpha   90.00
_cell.angle_beta   90.00
_cell.angle_gamma   90.00
#
_symmetry.space_group_name_H-M   'P 1'
#
loop_
_entity.id
_entity.type
_entity.pdbx_description
1 polymer ?
#
loop_
_entity_poly.entity_id
_entity_poly.type
_entity_poly.pdbx_seq_one_letter_code
_entity_poly.pdbx_strand_id
1 'polypeptide(L)'
;MKKLFLIICIITAYLLFDISFEKEDMIVIYSSLEQYRGDELQKQLNEHFPDDNILVMYISTAKSAAKIATEQNQTDCDIVVGLEGAYMEKIKDQLASVEDIPVQNYVEGMKPSNYGHRYVIWERQAGSIVVNKEVMKKYHLEPISSYEDLLDEQYKGFISMPDPNTSGTGYLFYKNLVNEMGEEAALAYFEQLAKNIKMFTESGSGPIKSLIQGESAIGLCLTFQAVEQLNEGQPFEIITPEYGSPYSLTGAGMISGREEDPTIRKVFEYIINDFFLYDKMYFSPEVLIENQTIKIENYPSNIKYGNMEGINDIKEKERLLKKWNY
;
A
#
# COMPACT_ATOMS: atom_id res chain seq x y z
N MET A 1 51.09 -37.70 -1.78
CA MET A 1 49.75 -37.47 -1.20
C MET A 1 49.58 -36.11 -0.53
N LYS A 2 50.40 -35.70 0.44
CA LYS A 2 50.24 -34.40 1.12
C LYS A 2 50.30 -33.16 0.21
N LYS A 3 51.20 -33.15 -0.83
CA LYS A 3 51.29 -32.02 -1.79
C LYS A 3 50.09 -31.96 -2.75
N LEU A 4 49.51 -33.09 -3.11
CA LEU A 4 48.32 -33.13 -3.96
C LEU A 4 47.07 -32.64 -3.19
N PHE A 5 46.96 -33.00 -1.91
CA PHE A 5 45.88 -32.53 -1.05
C PHE A 5 45.92 -31.00 -0.81
N LEU A 6 47.14 -30.44 -0.65
CA LEU A 6 47.32 -29.00 -0.49
C LEU A 6 46.94 -28.23 -1.76
N ILE A 7 47.24 -28.74 -2.93
CA ILE A 7 46.89 -28.14 -4.23
C ILE A 7 45.36 -28.18 -4.44
N ILE A 8 44.71 -29.27 -4.06
CA ILE A 8 43.23 -29.37 -4.14
C ILE A 8 42.56 -28.41 -3.18
N CYS A 9 43.10 -28.25 -1.96
CA CYS A 9 42.53 -27.27 -0.98
C CYS A 9 42.75 -25.82 -1.43
N ILE A 10 43.85 -25.50 -2.13
CA ILE A 10 44.09 -24.16 -2.68
C ILE A 10 43.17 -23.90 -3.88
N ILE A 11 42.98 -24.89 -4.75
CA ILE A 11 42.05 -24.75 -5.91
C ILE A 11 40.59 -24.65 -5.43
N THR A 12 40.18 -25.42 -4.42
CA THR A 12 38.83 -25.28 -3.83
C THR A 12 38.67 -23.98 -3.08
N ALA A 13 39.71 -23.49 -2.39
CA ALA A 13 39.66 -22.15 -1.76
C ALA A 13 39.60 -21.03 -2.82
N TYR A 14 40.34 -21.17 -3.93
CA TYR A 14 40.26 -20.20 -5.04
C TYR A 14 38.92 -20.24 -5.75
N LEU A 15 38.34 -21.43 -5.98
CA LEU A 15 37.00 -21.60 -6.56
C LEU A 15 35.88 -21.15 -5.60
N LEU A 16 36.11 -21.16 -4.28
CA LEU A 16 35.20 -20.63 -3.29
C LEU A 16 35.34 -19.11 -3.06
N PHE A 17 36.51 -18.55 -3.45
CA PHE A 17 36.74 -17.09 -3.37
C PHE A 17 36.32 -16.36 -4.65
N ASP A 18 36.23 -17.03 -5.80
CA ASP A 18 35.72 -16.46 -7.07
C ASP A 18 34.19 -16.62 -7.23
N ILE A 19 33.51 -17.23 -6.24
CA ILE A 19 32.08 -16.97 -6.03
C ILE A 19 31.96 -15.80 -5.04
N SER A 20 32.65 -14.70 -5.24
CA SER A 20 32.07 -13.41 -5.04
C SER A 20 30.92 -13.35 -6.06
N PHE A 21 29.70 -13.52 -5.62
CA PHE A 21 28.57 -12.99 -6.32
C PHE A 21 28.95 -11.54 -6.65
N GLU A 22 29.45 -11.28 -7.86
CA GLU A 22 29.21 -9.98 -8.45
C GLU A 22 27.69 -9.82 -8.29
N LYS A 23 27.28 -8.90 -7.46
CA LYS A 23 25.92 -8.39 -7.48
C LYS A 23 25.76 -8.01 -8.94
N GLU A 24 25.06 -8.85 -9.73
CA GLU A 24 24.70 -8.45 -11.08
C GLU A 24 24.22 -7.02 -10.94
N ASP A 25 24.60 -6.15 -11.87
CA ASP A 25 24.21 -4.73 -11.87
C ASP A 25 22.68 -4.59 -12.02
N MET A 26 21.93 -5.17 -11.05
CA MET A 26 20.49 -5.23 -11.04
C MET A 26 19.95 -4.25 -10.01
N ILE A 27 19.10 -3.34 -10.48
CA ILE A 27 18.36 -2.42 -9.63
C ILE A 27 17.11 -3.13 -9.12
N VAL A 28 16.96 -3.24 -7.81
CA VAL A 28 15.86 -3.94 -7.18
C VAL A 28 14.90 -2.94 -6.55
N ILE A 29 13.65 -2.96 -6.99
CA ILE A 29 12.58 -2.10 -6.50
C ILE A 29 11.58 -2.94 -5.71
N TYR A 30 11.43 -2.63 -4.42
CA TYR A 30 10.36 -3.23 -3.62
C TYR A 30 9.09 -2.43 -3.82
N SER A 31 8.09 -3.06 -4.42
CA SER A 31 6.77 -2.47 -4.67
C SER A 31 5.74 -3.07 -3.71
N SER A 32 5.02 -2.21 -3.00
CA SER A 32 3.83 -2.59 -2.23
C SER A 32 2.53 -2.15 -2.92
N LEU A 33 2.63 -1.69 -4.17
CA LEU A 33 1.48 -1.42 -5.04
C LEU A 33 0.75 -2.73 -5.38
N GLU A 34 -0.48 -2.64 -5.85
CA GLU A 34 -1.19 -3.79 -6.41
C GLU A 34 -0.39 -4.41 -7.56
N GLN A 35 -0.49 -5.73 -7.72
CA GLN A 35 0.34 -6.47 -8.68
C GLN A 35 0.29 -5.88 -10.10
N TYR A 36 -0.90 -5.54 -10.59
CA TYR A 36 -1.06 -4.98 -11.95
C TYR A 36 -0.41 -3.59 -12.10
N ARG A 37 -0.36 -2.78 -11.03
CA ARG A 37 0.36 -1.49 -11.03
C ARG A 37 1.88 -1.70 -11.01
N GLY A 38 2.33 -2.71 -10.25
CA GLY A 38 3.75 -3.12 -10.24
C GLY A 38 4.20 -3.69 -11.59
N ASP A 39 3.36 -4.48 -12.24
CA ASP A 39 3.62 -5.04 -13.58
C ASP A 39 3.71 -3.93 -14.64
N GLU A 40 2.85 -2.91 -14.56
CA GLU A 40 2.93 -1.75 -15.46
C GLU A 40 4.19 -0.91 -15.19
N LEU A 41 4.57 -0.72 -13.91
CA LEU A 41 5.84 -0.07 -13.57
C LEU A 41 7.02 -0.83 -14.17
N GLN A 42 7.07 -2.16 -14.01
CA GLN A 42 8.14 -3.00 -14.60
C GLN A 42 8.22 -2.84 -16.11
N LYS A 43 7.06 -2.87 -16.78
CA LYS A 43 6.99 -2.70 -18.24
C LYS A 43 7.55 -1.35 -18.67
N GLN A 44 7.10 -0.24 -18.05
CA GLN A 44 7.56 1.10 -18.40
C GLN A 44 9.04 1.32 -18.10
N LEU A 45 9.56 0.75 -17.02
CA LEU A 45 10.99 0.79 -16.72
C LEU A 45 11.80 0.05 -17.77
N ASN A 46 11.37 -1.13 -18.21
CA ASN A 46 12.05 -1.87 -19.30
C ASN A 46 12.03 -1.11 -20.63
N GLU A 47 10.95 -0.37 -20.91
CA GLU A 47 10.83 0.45 -22.12
C GLU A 47 11.71 1.71 -22.06
N HIS A 48 11.83 2.32 -20.88
CA HIS A 48 12.55 3.58 -20.69
C HIS A 48 14.06 3.37 -20.44
N PHE A 49 14.43 2.25 -19.80
CA PHE A 49 15.79 1.87 -19.45
C PHE A 49 16.15 0.49 -20.05
N PRO A 50 16.18 0.37 -21.39
CA PRO A 50 16.31 -0.96 -22.05
C PRO A 50 17.68 -1.63 -21.85
N ASP A 51 18.70 -0.86 -21.47
CA ASP A 51 20.06 -1.34 -21.25
C ASP A 51 20.36 -1.67 -19.78
N ASP A 52 19.42 -1.35 -18.88
CA ASP A 52 19.58 -1.54 -17.43
C ASP A 52 18.77 -2.76 -16.95
N ASN A 53 19.34 -3.53 -16.04
CA ASN A 53 18.67 -4.68 -15.43
C ASN A 53 17.86 -4.23 -14.21
N ILE A 54 16.55 -4.06 -14.36
CA ILE A 54 15.66 -3.55 -13.31
C ILE A 54 14.61 -4.59 -12.96
N LEU A 55 14.44 -4.88 -11.67
CA LEU A 55 13.46 -5.82 -11.15
C LEU A 55 12.50 -5.12 -10.20
N VAL A 56 11.22 -5.10 -10.54
CA VAL A 56 10.14 -4.69 -9.63
C VAL A 56 9.59 -5.93 -8.93
N MET A 57 9.78 -5.99 -7.62
CA MET A 57 9.39 -7.13 -6.80
C MET A 57 8.24 -6.75 -5.87
N TYR A 58 7.10 -7.45 -5.98
CA TYR A 58 6.02 -7.28 -5.03
C TYR A 58 6.40 -7.80 -3.64
N ILE A 59 6.37 -6.91 -2.66
CA ILE A 59 6.56 -7.26 -1.24
C ILE A 59 5.55 -6.46 -0.42
N SER A 60 4.79 -7.13 0.45
CA SER A 60 3.84 -6.42 1.31
C SER A 60 4.55 -5.42 2.21
N THR A 61 3.89 -4.30 2.50
CA THR A 61 4.46 -3.14 3.21
C THR A 61 5.17 -3.52 4.52
N ALA A 62 4.56 -4.37 5.35
CA ALA A 62 5.16 -4.83 6.61
C ALA A 62 6.42 -5.67 6.40
N LYS A 63 6.42 -6.59 5.42
CA LYS A 63 7.58 -7.45 5.10
C LYS A 63 8.73 -6.64 4.51
N SER A 64 8.42 -5.71 3.61
CA SER A 64 9.41 -4.81 3.01
C SER A 64 10.13 -3.99 4.10
N ALA A 65 9.37 -3.30 4.95
CA ALA A 65 9.93 -2.50 6.03
C ALA A 65 10.72 -3.34 7.05
N ALA A 66 10.24 -4.55 7.40
CA ALA A 66 10.95 -5.43 8.30
C ALA A 66 12.29 -5.90 7.72
N LYS A 67 12.31 -6.27 6.43
CA LYS A 67 13.52 -6.70 5.73
C LYS A 67 14.54 -5.57 5.68
N ILE A 68 14.15 -4.39 5.21
CA ILE A 68 15.03 -3.21 5.13
C ILE A 68 15.57 -2.83 6.51
N ALA A 69 14.71 -2.76 7.54
CA ALA A 69 15.14 -2.43 8.91
C ALA A 69 16.13 -3.45 9.50
N THR A 70 16.03 -4.73 9.11
CA THR A 70 16.91 -5.80 9.58
C THR A 70 18.24 -5.80 8.84
N GLU A 71 18.20 -5.69 7.51
CA GLU A 71 19.36 -5.79 6.63
C GLU A 71 20.14 -4.47 6.54
N GLN A 72 19.48 -3.34 6.82
CA GLN A 72 20.07 -2.00 6.76
C GLN A 72 20.79 -1.76 5.41
N ASN A 73 22.05 -1.34 5.44
CA ASN A 73 22.86 -1.07 4.24
C ASN A 73 23.18 -2.33 3.41
N GLN A 74 22.90 -3.54 3.94
CA GLN A 74 23.11 -4.81 3.24
C GLN A 74 21.86 -5.28 2.49
N THR A 75 20.77 -4.53 2.55
CA THR A 75 19.56 -4.85 1.80
C THR A 75 19.85 -4.91 0.29
N ASP A 76 19.21 -5.84 -0.40
CA ASP A 76 19.23 -5.92 -1.86
C ASP A 76 18.30 -4.88 -2.51
N CYS A 77 17.41 -4.26 -1.74
CA CYS A 77 16.53 -3.19 -2.18
C CYS A 77 17.31 -1.91 -2.50
N ASP A 78 16.99 -1.26 -3.61
CA ASP A 78 17.53 0.05 -3.98
C ASP A 78 16.47 1.15 -3.86
N ILE A 79 15.21 0.83 -4.21
CA ILE A 79 14.08 1.75 -4.21
C ILE A 79 12.86 1.07 -3.59
N VAL A 80 12.09 1.80 -2.79
CA VAL A 80 10.76 1.38 -2.30
C VAL A 80 9.66 2.23 -2.92
N VAL A 81 8.54 1.61 -3.30
CA VAL A 81 7.38 2.30 -3.87
C VAL A 81 6.09 1.76 -3.24
N GLY A 82 5.19 2.67 -2.87
CA GLY A 82 3.87 2.31 -2.33
C GLY A 82 3.88 1.82 -0.88
N LEU A 83 4.96 2.06 -0.12
CA LEU A 83 5.01 1.69 1.29
C LEU A 83 4.08 2.57 2.13
N GLU A 84 3.26 1.95 3.00
CA GLU A 84 2.40 2.66 3.95
C GLU A 84 3.22 3.57 4.89
N GLY A 85 2.69 4.75 5.18
CA GLY A 85 3.39 5.82 5.89
C GLY A 85 3.99 5.43 7.25
N ALA A 86 3.32 4.61 8.05
CA ALA A 86 3.88 4.12 9.32
C ALA A 86 5.17 3.30 9.10
N TYR A 87 5.24 2.55 8.02
CA TYR A 87 6.41 1.76 7.66
C TYR A 87 7.48 2.60 6.96
N MET A 88 7.09 3.65 6.20
CA MET A 88 8.05 4.66 5.72
C MET A 88 8.73 5.36 6.90
N GLU A 89 7.98 5.77 7.91
CA GLU A 89 8.56 6.35 9.14
C GLU A 89 9.46 5.37 9.89
N LYS A 90 9.13 4.06 9.90
CA LYS A 90 9.96 3.02 10.52
C LYS A 90 11.33 2.87 9.86
N ILE A 91 11.41 3.00 8.54
CA ILE A 91 12.66 2.85 7.77
C ILE A 91 13.28 4.19 7.36
N LYS A 92 12.77 5.30 7.85
CA LYS A 92 13.15 6.66 7.44
C LYS A 92 14.65 6.93 7.50
N ASP A 93 15.30 6.42 8.54
CA ASP A 93 16.75 6.60 8.73
C ASP A 93 17.61 5.78 7.76
N GLN A 94 17.02 4.80 7.07
CA GLN A 94 17.65 4.01 6.02
C GLN A 94 17.42 4.61 4.62
N LEU A 95 16.68 5.71 4.50
CA LEU A 95 16.38 6.35 3.22
C LEU A 95 17.35 7.49 2.93
N ALA A 96 17.72 7.64 1.66
CA ALA A 96 18.49 8.76 1.14
C ALA A 96 17.69 10.08 1.21
N SER A 97 18.39 11.20 1.18
CA SER A 97 17.73 12.50 1.03
C SER A 97 17.18 12.66 -0.39
N VAL A 98 15.97 13.20 -0.50
CA VAL A 98 15.35 13.60 -1.77
C VAL A 98 15.41 15.12 -1.98
N GLU A 99 16.17 15.85 -1.17
CA GLU A 99 16.21 17.32 -1.21
C GLU A 99 16.76 17.85 -2.54
N ASP A 100 17.76 17.17 -3.10
CA ASP A 100 18.41 17.51 -4.37
C ASP A 100 17.78 16.82 -5.60
N ILE A 101 16.65 16.15 -5.41
CA ILE A 101 15.96 15.45 -6.48
C ILE A 101 14.78 16.30 -6.94
N PRO A 102 14.63 16.55 -8.26
CA PRO A 102 13.42 17.19 -8.79
C PRO A 102 12.19 16.40 -8.44
N VAL A 103 11.24 17.02 -7.74
CA VAL A 103 9.97 16.38 -7.35
C VAL A 103 8.80 17.22 -7.81
N GLN A 104 7.61 16.60 -7.88
CA GLN A 104 6.36 17.29 -8.18
C GLN A 104 6.08 18.41 -7.17
N ASN A 105 5.31 19.42 -7.57
CA ASN A 105 4.89 20.49 -6.67
C ASN A 105 3.73 20.00 -5.77
N TYR A 106 4.10 19.35 -4.67
CA TYR A 106 3.13 18.78 -3.74
C TYR A 106 2.30 19.83 -3.01
N VAL A 107 1.02 19.53 -2.77
CA VAL A 107 0.17 20.37 -1.91
C VAL A 107 0.73 20.41 -0.49
N GLU A 108 0.34 21.44 0.27
CA GLU A 108 0.75 21.56 1.68
C GLU A 108 0.35 20.30 2.48
N GLY A 109 1.23 19.86 3.36
CA GLY A 109 1.07 18.61 4.10
C GLY A 109 1.59 17.35 3.39
N MET A 110 1.78 17.39 2.05
CA MET A 110 2.32 16.28 1.26
C MET A 110 3.77 16.51 0.82
N LYS A 111 4.33 17.68 1.08
CA LYS A 111 5.70 18.05 0.68
C LYS A 111 6.74 17.15 1.36
N PRO A 112 7.81 16.74 0.65
CA PRO A 112 8.89 15.93 1.22
C PRO A 112 9.52 16.53 2.49
N SER A 113 9.51 17.88 2.63
CA SER A 113 9.97 18.57 3.83
C SER A 113 9.22 18.16 5.11
N ASN A 114 7.95 17.79 5.01
CA ASN A 114 7.16 17.31 6.15
C ASN A 114 7.61 15.92 6.63
N TYR A 115 8.38 15.22 5.80
CA TYR A 115 8.90 13.87 6.03
C TYR A 115 10.43 13.86 6.16
N GLY A 116 11.03 15.01 6.48
CA GLY A 116 12.48 15.17 6.66
C GLY A 116 13.28 14.99 5.37
N HIS A 117 12.67 15.26 4.21
CA HIS A 117 13.26 15.06 2.88
C HIS A 117 13.77 13.63 2.64
N ARG A 118 13.13 12.61 3.27
CA ARG A 118 13.59 11.22 3.14
C ARG A 118 12.78 10.41 2.14
N TYR A 119 11.57 10.84 1.84
CA TYR A 119 10.70 10.19 0.85
C TYR A 119 9.67 11.18 0.31
N VAL A 120 9.05 10.80 -0.79
CA VAL A 120 7.92 11.51 -1.38
C VAL A 120 6.63 10.75 -1.08
N ILE A 121 5.51 11.47 -0.95
CA ILE A 121 4.20 10.82 -0.86
C ILE A 121 3.83 10.31 -2.25
N TRP A 122 3.51 9.01 -2.31
CA TRP A 122 3.09 8.33 -3.53
C TRP A 122 1.60 8.41 -3.76
N GLU A 123 0.82 8.15 -2.71
CA GLU A 123 -0.63 8.04 -2.81
C GLU A 123 -1.31 8.34 -1.48
N ARG A 124 -2.56 8.83 -1.57
CA ARG A 124 -3.53 8.79 -0.48
C ARG A 124 -4.51 7.66 -0.79
N GLN A 125 -4.45 6.59 -0.05
CA GLN A 125 -5.37 5.46 -0.18
C GLN A 125 -6.59 5.69 0.72
N ALA A 126 -7.74 6.00 0.11
CA ALA A 126 -9.00 6.21 0.82
C ALA A 126 -9.84 4.93 0.85
N GLY A 127 -10.52 4.69 1.97
CA GLY A 127 -11.46 3.59 2.16
C GLY A 127 -12.91 4.03 1.99
N SER A 128 -13.74 3.12 1.49
CA SER A 128 -15.20 3.30 1.34
C SER A 128 -15.94 2.01 1.71
N ILE A 129 -17.19 2.16 2.07
CA ILE A 129 -18.13 1.03 2.11
C ILE A 129 -18.63 0.83 0.69
N VAL A 130 -18.53 -0.38 0.17
CA VAL A 130 -18.93 -0.73 -1.20
C VAL A 130 -20.04 -1.77 -1.15
N VAL A 131 -21.09 -1.54 -1.93
CA VAL A 131 -22.28 -2.38 -1.96
C VAL A 131 -22.46 -2.98 -3.35
N ASN A 132 -22.65 -4.30 -3.43
CA ASN A 132 -23.11 -4.97 -4.65
C ASN A 132 -24.64 -4.95 -4.70
N LYS A 133 -25.21 -4.06 -5.52
CA LYS A 133 -26.67 -3.85 -5.63
C LYS A 133 -27.44 -5.09 -6.08
N GLU A 134 -26.84 -5.95 -6.89
CA GLU A 134 -27.50 -7.19 -7.33
C GLU A 134 -27.59 -8.21 -6.21
N VAL A 135 -26.54 -8.35 -5.40
CA VAL A 135 -26.55 -9.23 -4.23
C VAL A 135 -27.53 -8.72 -3.20
N MET A 136 -27.54 -7.40 -2.91
CA MET A 136 -28.51 -6.77 -2.00
C MET A 136 -29.95 -7.08 -2.45
N LYS A 137 -30.27 -6.86 -3.72
CA LYS A 137 -31.58 -7.16 -4.31
C LYS A 137 -31.94 -8.65 -4.23
N LYS A 138 -31.00 -9.52 -4.56
CA LYS A 138 -31.22 -10.99 -4.57
C LYS A 138 -31.61 -11.52 -3.21
N TYR A 139 -31.02 -10.98 -2.16
CA TYR A 139 -31.26 -11.43 -0.78
C TYR A 139 -32.21 -10.54 0.01
N HIS A 140 -32.83 -9.52 -0.66
CA HIS A 140 -33.77 -8.57 -0.04
C HIS A 140 -33.21 -7.83 1.17
N LEU A 141 -31.91 -7.46 1.07
CA LEU A 141 -31.22 -6.70 2.11
C LEU A 141 -31.58 -5.21 1.96
N GLU A 142 -31.83 -4.54 3.09
CA GLU A 142 -32.11 -3.11 3.11
C GLU A 142 -30.86 -2.29 2.76
N PRO A 143 -31.00 -1.08 2.20
CA PRO A 143 -29.87 -0.19 1.94
C PRO A 143 -29.14 0.19 3.24
N ILE A 144 -27.83 0.44 3.12
CA ILE A 144 -26.99 0.94 4.22
C ILE A 144 -26.57 2.39 3.97
N SER A 145 -26.32 3.13 5.04
CA SER A 145 -25.84 4.52 4.99
C SER A 145 -24.76 4.83 6.05
N SER A 146 -24.58 3.95 7.02
CA SER A 146 -23.71 4.19 8.17
C SER A 146 -22.96 2.93 8.60
N TYR A 147 -21.97 3.08 9.46
CA TYR A 147 -21.33 1.95 10.15
C TYR A 147 -22.31 1.22 11.08
N GLU A 148 -23.24 1.93 11.71
CA GLU A 148 -24.24 1.32 12.59
C GLU A 148 -25.13 0.34 11.84
N ASP A 149 -25.53 0.66 10.60
CA ASP A 149 -26.35 -0.24 9.77
C ASP A 149 -25.68 -1.60 9.56
N LEU A 150 -24.33 -1.66 9.51
CA LEU A 150 -23.58 -2.91 9.31
C LEU A 150 -23.76 -3.90 10.48
N LEU A 151 -24.24 -3.45 11.62
CA LEU A 151 -24.48 -4.28 12.80
C LEU A 151 -25.83 -5.02 12.74
N ASP A 152 -26.73 -4.67 11.82
CA ASP A 152 -28.02 -5.35 11.67
C ASP A 152 -27.82 -6.81 11.28
N GLU A 153 -28.55 -7.71 11.96
CA GLU A 153 -28.45 -9.17 11.78
C GLU A 153 -28.77 -9.63 10.35
N GLN A 154 -29.53 -8.84 9.58
CA GLN A 154 -29.83 -9.15 8.17
C GLN A 154 -28.56 -9.28 7.31
N TYR A 155 -27.47 -8.60 7.67
CA TYR A 155 -26.21 -8.64 6.93
C TYR A 155 -25.27 -9.75 7.36
N LYS A 156 -25.71 -10.63 8.25
CA LYS A 156 -24.89 -11.75 8.74
C LYS A 156 -24.42 -12.66 7.60
N GLY A 157 -23.11 -12.75 7.46
CA GLY A 157 -22.47 -13.53 6.38
C GLY A 157 -22.45 -12.83 5.01
N PHE A 158 -22.81 -11.53 4.95
CA PHE A 158 -22.79 -10.74 3.71
C PHE A 158 -21.72 -9.65 3.69
N ILE A 159 -20.99 -9.46 4.77
CA ILE A 159 -19.96 -8.41 4.88
C ILE A 159 -18.57 -9.04 4.74
N SER A 160 -17.70 -8.39 3.97
CA SER A 160 -16.27 -8.71 3.86
C SER A 160 -15.43 -7.50 4.24
N MET A 161 -14.40 -7.73 5.05
CA MET A 161 -13.49 -6.69 5.53
C MET A 161 -12.04 -7.23 5.52
N PRO A 162 -11.02 -6.41 5.21
CA PRO A 162 -9.65 -6.85 5.40
C PRO A 162 -9.31 -6.97 6.89
N ASP A 163 -8.53 -7.99 7.27
CA ASP A 163 -8.03 -8.12 8.64
C ASP A 163 -7.00 -7.04 8.94
N PRO A 164 -7.19 -6.21 9.97
CA PRO A 164 -6.23 -5.20 10.39
C PRO A 164 -4.83 -5.74 10.71
N ASN A 165 -4.70 -6.99 11.17
CA ASN A 165 -3.41 -7.61 11.48
C ASN A 165 -2.57 -7.89 10.23
N THR A 166 -3.23 -8.17 9.10
CA THR A 166 -2.55 -8.59 7.87
C THR A 166 -2.59 -7.53 6.78
N SER A 167 -3.56 -6.62 6.84
CA SER A 167 -3.84 -5.61 5.83
C SER A 167 -3.82 -4.18 6.38
N GLY A 168 -3.03 -3.31 5.74
CA GLY A 168 -3.08 -1.87 5.99
C GLY A 168 -4.47 -1.29 5.77
N THR A 169 -5.21 -1.77 4.77
CA THR A 169 -6.61 -1.35 4.51
C THR A 169 -7.53 -1.70 5.68
N GLY A 170 -7.39 -2.88 6.27
CA GLY A 170 -8.15 -3.23 7.48
C GLY A 170 -7.83 -2.28 8.64
N TYR A 171 -6.57 -1.95 8.81
CA TYR A 171 -6.13 -1.00 9.83
C TYR A 171 -6.68 0.42 9.61
N LEU A 172 -6.88 0.88 8.37
CA LEU A 172 -7.50 2.18 8.11
C LEU A 172 -8.88 2.31 8.77
N PHE A 173 -9.75 1.34 8.55
CA PHE A 173 -11.09 1.33 9.11
C PHE A 173 -11.04 1.23 10.64
N TYR A 174 -10.19 0.36 11.17
CA TYR A 174 -10.01 0.21 12.61
C TYR A 174 -9.52 1.51 13.26
N LYS A 175 -8.46 2.12 12.73
CA LYS A 175 -7.89 3.37 13.26
C LYS A 175 -8.87 4.55 13.20
N ASN A 176 -9.61 4.67 12.09
CA ASN A 176 -10.61 5.71 11.95
C ASN A 176 -11.68 5.60 13.06
N LEU A 177 -12.24 4.40 13.27
CA LEU A 177 -13.26 4.21 14.30
C LEU A 177 -12.70 4.39 15.71
N VAL A 178 -11.44 4.00 15.96
CA VAL A 178 -10.77 4.31 17.24
C VAL A 178 -10.66 5.81 17.47
N ASN A 179 -10.33 6.59 16.44
CA ASN A 179 -10.21 8.04 16.57
C ASN A 179 -11.56 8.75 16.75
N GLU A 180 -12.63 8.23 16.14
CA GLU A 180 -13.96 8.85 16.17
C GLU A 180 -14.78 8.44 17.40
N MET A 181 -14.74 7.17 17.76
CA MET A 181 -15.57 6.62 18.84
C MET A 181 -14.81 6.50 20.17
N GLY A 182 -13.48 6.52 20.14
CA GLY A 182 -12.63 6.05 21.23
C GLY A 182 -12.39 4.54 21.18
N GLU A 183 -11.29 4.10 21.77
CA GLU A 183 -10.77 2.73 21.63
C GLU A 183 -11.76 1.65 22.13
N GLU A 184 -12.35 1.85 23.33
CA GLU A 184 -13.28 0.86 23.91
C GLU A 184 -14.53 0.69 23.04
N ALA A 185 -15.12 1.81 22.58
CA ALA A 185 -16.33 1.77 21.76
C ALA A 185 -16.04 1.16 20.38
N ALA A 186 -14.88 1.49 19.76
CA ALA A 186 -14.47 0.90 18.51
C ALA A 186 -14.27 -0.63 18.61
N LEU A 187 -13.62 -1.12 19.66
CA LEU A 187 -13.48 -2.56 19.89
C LEU A 187 -14.83 -3.23 20.10
N ALA A 188 -15.73 -2.64 20.89
CA ALA A 188 -17.09 -3.16 21.08
C ALA A 188 -17.88 -3.19 19.76
N TYR A 189 -17.71 -2.17 18.91
CA TYR A 189 -18.29 -2.14 17.57
C TYR A 189 -17.79 -3.31 16.71
N PHE A 190 -16.46 -3.53 16.64
CA PHE A 190 -15.90 -4.61 15.85
C PHE A 190 -16.24 -6.01 16.39
N GLU A 191 -16.41 -6.15 17.70
CA GLU A 191 -16.93 -7.40 18.31
C GLU A 191 -18.33 -7.75 17.81
N GLN A 192 -19.19 -6.72 17.61
CA GLN A 192 -20.52 -6.91 17.04
C GLN A 192 -20.45 -7.13 15.53
N LEU A 193 -19.69 -6.28 14.80
CA LEU A 193 -19.52 -6.39 13.36
C LEU A 193 -18.98 -7.77 12.95
N ALA A 194 -18.05 -8.34 13.71
CA ALA A 194 -17.47 -9.64 13.43
C ALA A 194 -18.53 -10.76 13.32
N LYS A 195 -19.68 -10.63 13.99
CA LYS A 195 -20.79 -11.59 13.88
C LYS A 195 -21.46 -11.57 12.50
N ASN A 196 -21.37 -10.44 11.80
CA ASN A 196 -21.93 -10.23 10.47
C ASN A 196 -20.88 -10.44 9.36
N ILE A 197 -19.59 -10.42 9.70
CA ILE A 197 -18.51 -10.68 8.75
C ILE A 197 -18.58 -12.12 8.25
N LYS A 198 -18.62 -12.28 6.95
CA LYS A 198 -18.47 -13.56 6.26
C LYS A 198 -17.01 -14.02 6.33
N MET A 199 -16.10 -13.09 6.08
CA MET A 199 -14.68 -13.38 5.97
C MET A 199 -13.85 -12.12 6.24
N PHE A 200 -12.88 -12.23 7.15
CA PHE A 200 -11.75 -11.32 7.21
C PHE A 200 -10.72 -11.74 6.18
N THR A 201 -10.35 -10.85 5.27
CA THR A 201 -9.43 -11.16 4.18
C THR A 201 -8.00 -10.76 4.53
N GLU A 202 -7.02 -11.52 4.07
CA GLU A 202 -5.59 -11.26 4.32
C GLU A 202 -5.06 -10.00 3.61
N SER A 203 -5.71 -9.57 2.54
CA SER A 203 -5.30 -8.43 1.73
C SER A 203 -6.38 -7.37 1.58
N GLY A 204 -5.97 -6.12 1.33
CA GLY A 204 -6.89 -5.00 1.08
C GLY A 204 -7.79 -5.20 -0.15
N SER A 205 -7.36 -6.01 -1.12
CA SER A 205 -8.15 -6.34 -2.32
C SER A 205 -9.09 -7.54 -2.14
N GLY A 206 -9.08 -8.19 -0.98
CA GLY A 206 -9.96 -9.33 -0.72
C GLY A 206 -11.44 -8.99 -0.76
N PRO A 207 -11.91 -7.92 -0.10
CA PRO A 207 -13.33 -7.57 -0.10
C PRO A 207 -13.87 -7.23 -1.48
N ILE A 208 -13.12 -6.48 -2.32
CA ILE A 208 -13.59 -6.18 -3.68
C ILE A 208 -13.72 -7.45 -4.52
N LYS A 209 -12.81 -8.43 -4.36
CA LYS A 209 -12.91 -9.73 -5.03
C LYS A 209 -14.15 -10.50 -4.57
N SER A 210 -14.45 -10.49 -3.27
CA SER A 210 -15.66 -11.13 -2.71
C SER A 210 -16.95 -10.50 -3.26
N LEU A 211 -16.96 -9.17 -3.45
CA LEU A 211 -18.09 -8.47 -4.09
C LEU A 211 -18.25 -8.84 -5.56
N ILE A 212 -17.16 -8.89 -6.35
CA ILE A 212 -17.17 -9.29 -7.77
C ILE A 212 -17.73 -10.70 -7.92
N GLN A 213 -17.33 -11.61 -7.04
CA GLN A 213 -17.79 -13.01 -7.05
C GLN A 213 -19.24 -13.17 -6.56
N GLY A 214 -19.85 -12.09 -6.04
CA GLY A 214 -21.19 -12.14 -5.44
C GLY A 214 -21.24 -12.94 -4.12
N GLU A 215 -20.10 -13.14 -3.49
CA GLU A 215 -19.98 -13.85 -2.23
C GLU A 215 -20.33 -12.98 -1.02
N SER A 216 -20.12 -11.68 -1.13
CA SER A 216 -20.53 -10.66 -0.17
C SER A 216 -21.43 -9.64 -0.85
N ALA A 217 -22.31 -9.01 -0.06
CA ALA A 217 -23.13 -7.88 -0.50
C ALA A 217 -22.48 -6.55 -0.19
N ILE A 218 -21.67 -6.51 0.87
CA ILE A 218 -21.05 -5.32 1.42
C ILE A 218 -19.56 -5.60 1.63
N GLY A 219 -18.72 -4.61 1.28
CA GLY A 219 -17.27 -4.69 1.47
C GLY A 219 -16.71 -3.38 2.02
N LEU A 220 -15.77 -3.47 2.97
CA LEU A 220 -14.93 -2.35 3.36
C LEU A 220 -13.69 -2.37 2.45
N CYS A 221 -13.65 -1.48 1.45
CA CYS A 221 -12.72 -1.55 0.33
C CYS A 221 -11.91 -0.27 0.19
N LEU A 222 -10.83 -0.30 -0.59
CA LEU A 222 -10.19 0.91 -1.11
C LEU A 222 -11.06 1.53 -2.20
N THR A 223 -11.26 2.84 -2.15
CA THR A 223 -12.15 3.57 -3.05
C THR A 223 -11.75 3.41 -4.51
N PHE A 224 -10.45 3.50 -4.83
CA PHE A 224 -9.99 3.40 -6.22
C PHE A 224 -10.25 2.03 -6.83
N GLN A 225 -10.12 0.93 -6.06
CA GLN A 225 -10.46 -0.42 -6.53
C GLN A 225 -11.95 -0.58 -6.82
N ALA A 226 -12.79 0.03 -5.98
CA ALA A 226 -14.23 0.02 -6.20
C ALA A 226 -14.64 0.80 -7.46
N VAL A 227 -13.98 1.96 -7.70
CA VAL A 227 -14.19 2.78 -8.90
C VAL A 227 -13.76 2.05 -10.17
N GLU A 228 -12.59 1.39 -10.14
CA GLU A 228 -12.11 0.57 -11.24
C GLU A 228 -13.17 -0.48 -11.63
N GLN A 229 -13.67 -1.23 -10.68
CA GLN A 229 -14.66 -2.26 -10.91
C GLN A 229 -16.02 -1.69 -11.34
N LEU A 230 -16.42 -0.54 -10.80
CA LEU A 230 -17.61 0.18 -11.26
C LEU A 230 -17.49 0.59 -12.73
N ASN A 231 -16.32 1.07 -13.15
CA ASN A 231 -16.04 1.46 -14.56
C ASN A 231 -15.95 0.24 -15.50
N GLU A 232 -15.64 -0.93 -14.97
CA GLU A 232 -15.73 -2.21 -15.69
C GLU A 232 -17.16 -2.78 -15.76
N GLY A 233 -18.14 -2.08 -15.19
CA GLY A 233 -19.57 -2.41 -15.28
C GLY A 233 -20.09 -3.24 -14.11
N GLN A 234 -19.33 -3.40 -13.03
CA GLN A 234 -19.86 -4.05 -11.83
C GLN A 234 -21.00 -3.21 -11.22
N PRO A 235 -22.05 -3.85 -10.67
CA PRO A 235 -23.23 -3.18 -10.14
C PRO A 235 -23.00 -2.61 -8.73
N PHE A 236 -21.89 -1.88 -8.57
CA PHE A 236 -21.47 -1.37 -7.26
C PHE A 236 -22.04 0.00 -6.95
N GLU A 237 -22.15 0.28 -5.67
CA GLU A 237 -22.39 1.59 -5.10
C GLU A 237 -21.29 1.88 -4.08
N ILE A 238 -20.71 3.08 -4.16
CA ILE A 238 -19.62 3.51 -3.28
C ILE A 238 -20.18 4.50 -2.28
N ILE A 239 -20.08 4.17 -1.00
CA ILE A 239 -20.63 4.97 0.10
C ILE A 239 -19.45 5.52 0.91
N THR A 240 -19.38 6.85 1.04
CA THR A 240 -18.49 7.49 2.00
C THR A 240 -19.06 7.30 3.41
N PRO A 241 -18.32 6.70 4.34
CA PRO A 241 -18.80 6.52 5.71
C PRO A 241 -19.10 7.85 6.41
N GLU A 242 -19.98 7.84 7.40
CA GLU A 242 -20.42 9.05 8.12
C GLU A 242 -19.28 9.79 8.84
N TYR A 243 -18.28 9.07 9.33
CA TYR A 243 -17.06 9.64 9.92
C TYR A 243 -16.02 10.09 8.89
N GLY A 244 -16.38 10.04 7.61
CA GLY A 244 -15.48 10.31 6.48
C GLY A 244 -14.70 9.08 6.04
N SER A 245 -14.14 9.15 4.84
CA SER A 245 -13.29 8.08 4.30
C SER A 245 -12.03 7.94 5.13
N PRO A 246 -11.78 6.77 5.74
CA PRO A 246 -10.48 6.50 6.36
C PRO A 246 -9.41 6.52 5.27
N TYR A 247 -8.19 6.97 5.61
CA TYR A 247 -7.11 6.99 4.63
C TYR A 247 -5.75 6.73 5.27
N SER A 248 -4.80 6.26 4.46
CA SER A 248 -3.38 6.34 4.75
C SER A 248 -2.65 7.01 3.60
N LEU A 249 -1.42 7.44 3.88
CA LEU A 249 -0.48 7.86 2.86
C LEU A 249 0.48 6.71 2.59
N THR A 250 0.86 6.54 1.34
CA THR A 250 1.98 5.68 0.97
C THR A 250 3.12 6.54 0.44
N GLY A 251 4.34 6.02 0.46
CA GLY A 251 5.52 6.76 0.07
C GLY A 251 6.40 5.99 -0.92
N ALA A 252 7.28 6.74 -1.58
CA ALA A 252 8.39 6.20 -2.37
C ALA A 252 9.70 6.84 -1.91
N GLY A 253 10.75 6.03 -1.80
CA GLY A 253 12.05 6.46 -1.32
C GLY A 253 13.18 5.59 -1.87
N MET A 254 14.38 6.12 -1.84
CA MET A 254 15.61 5.44 -2.26
C MET A 254 16.41 5.04 -1.02
N ILE A 255 17.01 3.87 -1.01
CA ILE A 255 17.84 3.41 0.12
C ILE A 255 19.12 4.24 0.20
N SER A 256 19.53 4.61 1.41
CA SER A 256 20.72 5.44 1.66
C SER A 256 21.99 4.80 1.10
N GLY A 257 22.80 5.61 0.41
CA GLY A 257 24.00 5.20 -0.31
C GLY A 257 23.74 4.75 -1.76
N ARG A 258 22.48 4.54 -2.16
CA ARG A 258 22.10 4.20 -3.53
C ARG A 258 21.99 5.45 -4.44
N GLU A 259 21.79 6.60 -3.83
CA GLU A 259 21.77 7.91 -4.51
C GLU A 259 23.07 8.27 -5.21
N GLU A 260 24.16 7.59 -4.86
CA GLU A 260 25.47 7.78 -5.48
C GLU A 260 25.56 7.11 -6.86
N ASP A 261 24.71 6.11 -7.12
CA ASP A 261 24.60 5.47 -8.43
C ASP A 261 23.69 6.34 -9.35
N PRO A 262 24.25 6.88 -10.45
CA PRO A 262 23.47 7.75 -11.33
C PRO A 262 22.32 7.06 -12.05
N THR A 263 22.38 5.73 -12.25
CA THR A 263 21.31 4.96 -12.86
C THR A 263 20.17 4.75 -11.89
N ILE A 264 20.44 4.34 -10.66
CA ILE A 264 19.41 4.21 -9.61
C ILE A 264 18.72 5.55 -9.39
N ARG A 265 19.48 6.65 -9.33
CA ARG A 265 18.92 7.99 -9.20
C ARG A 265 17.99 8.36 -10.35
N LYS A 266 18.36 8.10 -11.60
CA LYS A 266 17.51 8.34 -12.78
C LYS A 266 16.24 7.51 -12.77
N VAL A 267 16.35 6.24 -12.40
CA VAL A 267 15.21 5.33 -12.25
C VAL A 267 14.25 5.87 -11.18
N PHE A 268 14.76 6.29 -10.04
CA PHE A 268 13.95 6.88 -8.99
C PHE A 268 13.27 8.19 -9.45
N GLU A 269 14.02 9.08 -10.12
CA GLU A 269 13.47 10.33 -10.67
C GLU A 269 12.34 10.05 -11.68
N TYR A 270 12.50 9.08 -12.56
CA TYR A 270 11.45 8.62 -13.48
C TYR A 270 10.22 8.12 -12.72
N ILE A 271 10.42 7.28 -11.71
CA ILE A 271 9.31 6.73 -10.92
C ILE A 271 8.50 7.85 -10.26
N ILE A 272 9.15 8.78 -9.56
CA ILE A 272 8.46 9.81 -8.76
C ILE A 272 7.91 10.99 -9.57
N ASN A 273 8.26 11.10 -10.86
CA ASN A 273 7.77 12.14 -11.73
C ASN A 273 6.88 11.58 -12.86
N ASP A 274 7.44 10.76 -13.74
CA ASP A 274 6.74 10.31 -14.95
C ASP A 274 5.74 9.20 -14.63
N PHE A 275 6.20 8.11 -13.99
CA PHE A 275 5.31 7.02 -13.62
C PHE A 275 4.30 7.44 -12.54
N PHE A 276 4.69 8.33 -11.62
CA PHE A 276 3.76 8.92 -10.65
C PHE A 276 2.55 9.58 -11.33
N LEU A 277 2.78 10.40 -12.37
CA LEU A 277 1.68 11.06 -13.10
C LEU A 277 0.83 10.06 -13.86
N TYR A 278 1.45 9.05 -14.47
CA TYR A 278 0.74 7.95 -15.12
C TYR A 278 -0.15 7.21 -14.11
N ASP A 279 0.38 6.86 -12.95
CA ASP A 279 -0.36 6.17 -11.89
C ASP A 279 -1.58 6.98 -11.42
N LYS A 280 -1.42 8.32 -11.26
CA LYS A 280 -2.55 9.20 -10.92
C LYS A 280 -3.61 9.25 -12.01
N MET A 281 -3.19 9.18 -13.27
CA MET A 281 -4.09 9.26 -14.42
C MET A 281 -4.93 7.99 -14.58
N TYR A 282 -4.38 6.83 -14.28
CA TYR A 282 -5.03 5.55 -14.58
C TYR A 282 -5.56 4.79 -13.37
N PHE A 283 -4.99 5.02 -12.18
CA PHE A 283 -5.32 4.20 -11.01
C PHE A 283 -5.84 5.02 -9.83
N SER A 284 -5.18 6.11 -9.43
CA SER A 284 -5.55 6.83 -8.22
C SER A 284 -5.44 8.34 -8.40
N PRO A 285 -6.56 9.03 -8.71
CA PRO A 285 -6.58 10.46 -9.02
C PRO A 285 -6.57 11.37 -7.79
N GLU A 286 -6.31 10.84 -6.61
CA GLU A 286 -6.26 11.62 -5.37
C GLU A 286 -5.29 12.80 -5.51
N VAL A 287 -5.74 13.98 -5.07
CA VAL A 287 -4.98 15.22 -5.22
C VAL A 287 -3.79 15.24 -4.26
N LEU A 288 -2.59 15.17 -4.80
CA LEU A 288 -1.34 15.24 -4.06
C LEU A 288 -0.44 16.40 -4.52
N ILE A 289 -0.63 16.87 -5.74
CA ILE A 289 0.16 17.95 -6.34
C ILE A 289 -0.73 19.15 -6.66
N GLU A 290 -0.13 20.34 -6.62
CA GLU A 290 -0.84 21.58 -6.95
C GLU A 290 -1.30 21.58 -8.41
N ASN A 291 -2.50 22.14 -8.64
CA ASN A 291 -3.12 22.22 -9.96
C ASN A 291 -3.38 20.86 -10.65
N GLN A 292 -3.44 19.77 -9.87
CA GLN A 292 -3.80 18.47 -10.42
C GLN A 292 -5.23 18.50 -10.99
N THR A 293 -5.37 18.18 -12.27
CA THR A 293 -6.66 18.19 -13.00
C THR A 293 -7.12 16.78 -13.41
N ILE A 294 -6.40 15.77 -12.98
CA ILE A 294 -6.68 14.38 -13.32
C ILE A 294 -8.03 13.96 -12.71
N LYS A 295 -8.85 13.35 -13.55
CA LYS A 295 -10.16 12.79 -13.15
C LYS A 295 -10.32 11.40 -13.71
N ILE A 296 -10.77 10.49 -12.88
CA ILE A 296 -11.21 9.15 -13.28
C ILE A 296 -12.74 9.14 -13.21
N GLU A 297 -13.37 8.55 -14.21
CA GLU A 297 -14.83 8.41 -14.26
C GLU A 297 -15.34 7.71 -12.99
N ASN A 298 -16.50 8.15 -12.48
CA ASN A 298 -17.13 7.63 -11.27
C ASN A 298 -16.31 7.77 -9.97
N TYR A 299 -15.13 8.39 -10.01
CA TYR A 299 -14.38 8.66 -8.78
C TYR A 299 -15.10 9.72 -7.95
N PRO A 300 -15.37 9.48 -6.65
CA PRO A 300 -16.10 10.44 -5.83
C PRO A 300 -15.40 11.80 -5.82
N SER A 301 -16.16 12.85 -6.15
CA SER A 301 -15.69 14.23 -5.99
C SER A 301 -15.96 14.69 -4.55
N ASN A 302 -15.05 15.49 -4.00
CA ASN A 302 -15.19 16.07 -2.65
C ASN A 302 -15.28 15.01 -1.53
N ILE A 303 -14.38 14.05 -1.55
CA ILE A 303 -14.27 13.05 -0.46
C ILE A 303 -14.04 13.79 0.85
N LYS A 304 -14.94 13.59 1.81
CA LYS A 304 -14.70 13.97 3.19
C LYS A 304 -13.80 12.90 3.83
N TYR A 305 -12.59 13.27 4.21
CA TYR A 305 -11.69 12.36 4.89
C TYR A 305 -12.00 12.28 6.39
N GLY A 306 -11.84 11.09 6.95
CA GLY A 306 -11.97 10.82 8.36
C GLY A 306 -10.76 11.28 9.17
N ASN A 307 -10.89 11.27 10.49
CA ASN A 307 -9.79 11.56 11.40
C ASN A 307 -8.80 10.38 11.42
N MET A 308 -7.60 10.61 10.89
CA MET A 308 -6.52 9.62 10.84
C MET A 308 -5.30 10.03 11.67
N GLU A 309 -5.51 10.85 12.72
CA GLU A 309 -4.43 11.22 13.63
C GLU A 309 -3.71 9.97 14.16
N GLY A 310 -2.37 9.98 14.15
CA GLY A 310 -1.54 8.86 14.59
C GLY A 310 -1.48 7.66 13.61
N ILE A 311 -2.05 7.74 12.40
CA ILE A 311 -2.01 6.63 11.42
C ILE A 311 -0.58 6.20 11.07
N ASN A 312 0.37 7.13 11.09
CA ASN A 312 1.78 6.89 10.81
C ASN A 312 2.61 6.54 12.06
N ASP A 313 2.00 6.50 13.24
CA ASP A 313 2.68 6.06 14.46
C ASP A 313 2.73 4.53 14.53
N ILE A 314 3.89 3.96 14.23
CA ILE A 314 4.10 2.51 14.23
C ILE A 314 3.90 1.89 15.64
N LYS A 315 4.23 2.62 16.71
CA LYS A 315 4.07 2.11 18.08
C LYS A 315 2.59 2.04 18.45
N GLU A 316 1.83 3.05 18.08
CA GLU A 316 0.38 3.05 18.27
C GLU A 316 -0.28 1.94 17.43
N LYS A 317 0.12 1.79 16.17
CA LYS A 317 -0.35 0.71 15.31
C LYS A 317 -0.12 -0.66 15.94
N GLU A 318 1.11 -0.95 16.35
CA GLU A 318 1.45 -2.22 17.01
C GLU A 318 0.68 -2.43 18.32
N ARG A 319 0.44 -1.36 19.09
CA ARG A 319 -0.36 -1.41 20.31
C ARG A 319 -1.83 -1.73 20.05
N LEU A 320 -2.44 -1.09 19.05
CA LEU A 320 -3.83 -1.30 18.68
C LEU A 320 -4.03 -2.70 18.09
N LEU A 321 -3.15 -3.14 17.20
CA LEU A 321 -3.23 -4.47 16.58
C LEU A 321 -3.14 -5.61 17.60
N LYS A 322 -2.40 -5.45 18.71
CA LYS A 322 -2.38 -6.44 19.80
C LYS A 322 -3.73 -6.62 20.49
N LYS A 323 -4.65 -5.67 20.34
CA LYS A 323 -6.00 -5.73 20.91
C LYS A 323 -7.04 -6.27 19.92
N TRP A 324 -6.67 -6.39 18.67
CA TRP A 324 -7.52 -6.96 17.63
C TRP A 324 -7.52 -8.48 17.73
N ASN A 325 -8.65 -9.07 18.08
CA ASN A 325 -8.78 -10.52 18.38
C ASN A 325 -9.95 -11.18 17.62
N TYR A 326 -10.32 -10.67 16.45
CA TYR A 326 -11.47 -11.16 15.68
C TYR A 326 -11.07 -11.98 14.47
#